data_4c955cda33cfdd0c37e0347ce680a6b9
#
_entry.id   4c955cda33cfdd0c37e0347ce680a6b9
#
_cell.length_a   1.000
_cell.length_b   1.000
_cell.length_c   1.000
_cell.angle_alpha   90.00
_cell.angle_beta   90.00
_cell.angle_gamma   90.00
#
_symmetry.space_group_name_H-M   'P 1'
#
loop_
_entity.id
_entity.type
_entity.pdbx_description
1 polymer ?
#
loop_
_entity_poly.entity_id
_entity_poly.type
_entity_poly.pdbx_seq_one_letter_code
_entity_poly.pdbx_strand_id
1 'polypeptide(L)'
;ALAVQPGLAAPVPVPDPRPLLTMEDMAHGDHGSHGAGKGMEGGCGAMMAEGGCGAAMHGAHAGHGAAKPVVHPASEAGNPLVDMQSSPTGPRLDDPGVGLRGNGRRVLTYADLRSLFDDPDGRDPGREVELHLTGHMEKFAWSFNGIPFASAEPLRLNYGERLRVVLVNDTMMHHPIHLHGLWSDLEDADGAFQVRKHTIDMPPGTRRSYRVRADALGRWAYHCHLLYHMEGGMMREVRVEERA
;
A
#
# COMPACT_ATOMS: atom_id res chain seq x y z
N ALA A 1 14.98 24.06 13.41
CA ALA A 1 14.83 24.94 12.24
C ALA A 1 16.15 25.10 11.53
N LEU A 2 16.14 25.09 10.22
CA LEU A 2 17.30 25.47 9.38
C LEU A 2 17.26 26.99 9.23
N ALA A 3 18.27 27.67 9.74
CA ALA A 3 18.44 29.12 9.57
C ALA A 3 19.53 29.40 8.54
N VAL A 4 19.27 30.30 7.60
CA VAL A 4 20.23 30.67 6.54
C VAL A 4 21.30 31.68 7.04
N GLN A 5 21.10 32.24 8.23
CA GLN A 5 22.05 33.16 8.88
C GLN A 5 22.00 32.99 10.41
N PRO A 6 23.12 33.24 11.12
CA PRO A 6 23.11 33.28 12.57
C PRO A 6 22.13 34.31 13.12
N GLY A 7 21.43 33.99 14.19
CA GLY A 7 20.47 34.86 14.86
C GLY A 7 19.05 34.88 14.26
N LEU A 8 18.80 34.19 13.14
CA LEU A 8 17.47 33.99 12.64
C LEU A 8 16.73 32.88 13.41
N ALA A 9 15.49 33.13 13.76
CA ALA A 9 14.59 32.16 14.38
C ALA A 9 13.30 32.06 13.57
N ALA A 10 12.80 30.86 13.40
CA ALA A 10 11.47 30.63 12.84
C ALA A 10 10.50 30.31 14.00
N PRO A 11 9.28 30.80 13.95
CA PRO A 11 8.26 30.39 14.92
C PRO A 11 8.00 28.88 14.77
N VAL A 12 7.71 28.24 15.91
CA VAL A 12 7.21 26.85 15.87
C VAL A 12 5.82 26.87 15.25
N PRO A 13 5.58 26.15 14.16
CA PRO A 13 4.25 26.13 13.53
C PRO A 13 3.22 25.50 14.48
N VAL A 14 2.00 26.00 14.43
CA VAL A 14 0.89 25.35 15.14
C VAL A 14 0.67 23.97 14.48
N PRO A 15 0.57 22.89 15.29
CA PRO A 15 0.26 21.57 14.75
C PRO A 15 -1.08 21.55 14.01
N ASP A 16 -1.14 20.86 12.90
CA ASP A 16 -2.42 20.59 12.22
C ASP A 16 -3.33 19.75 13.12
N PRO A 17 -4.67 19.86 12.98
CA PRO A 17 -5.58 18.95 13.67
C PRO A 17 -5.21 17.49 13.41
N ARG A 18 -5.32 16.64 14.44
CA ARG A 18 -5.07 15.22 14.28
C ARG A 18 -6.09 14.61 13.31
N PRO A 19 -5.66 14.03 12.18
CA PRO A 19 -6.57 13.40 11.25
C PRO A 19 -7.15 12.12 11.85
N LEU A 20 -8.42 11.83 11.53
CA LEU A 20 -9.08 10.59 11.87
C LEU A 20 -9.15 9.71 10.62
N LEU A 21 -8.83 8.43 10.77
CA LEU A 21 -9.08 7.41 9.75
C LEU A 21 -10.58 7.20 9.58
N THR A 22 -11.01 7.11 8.33
CA THR A 22 -12.39 6.79 7.96
C THR A 22 -12.44 5.46 7.21
N MET A 23 -13.64 4.92 7.00
CA MET A 23 -13.80 3.70 6.19
C MET A 23 -13.37 3.90 4.73
N GLU A 24 -13.41 5.13 4.22
CA GLU A 24 -12.88 5.46 2.89
C GLU A 24 -11.37 5.23 2.79
N ASP A 25 -10.64 5.43 3.88
CA ASP A 25 -9.21 5.19 3.94
C ASP A 25 -8.85 3.70 3.85
N MET A 26 -9.80 2.82 4.20
CA MET A 26 -9.64 1.37 4.15
C MET A 26 -9.89 0.77 2.75
N ALA A 27 -10.18 1.62 1.74
CA ALA A 27 -10.43 1.18 0.36
C ALA A 27 -11.48 0.05 0.24
N HIS A 28 -12.54 0.12 1.06
CA HIS A 28 -13.72 -0.67 0.78
C HIS A 28 -14.30 -0.18 -0.54
N GLY A 29 -14.27 -1.05 -1.56
CA GLY A 29 -14.83 -0.74 -2.87
C GLY A 29 -16.26 -0.21 -2.71
N ASP A 30 -16.60 0.76 -3.53
CA ASP A 30 -17.90 1.44 -3.60
C ASP A 30 -19.04 0.39 -3.60
N HIS A 31 -19.55 0.06 -2.41
CA HIS A 31 -20.84 -0.60 -2.27
C HIS A 31 -21.87 0.46 -2.59
N GLY A 32 -22.33 0.44 -3.85
CA GLY A 32 -23.30 1.35 -4.38
C GLY A 32 -24.34 1.74 -3.34
N SER A 33 -24.48 3.03 -3.14
CA SER A 33 -25.45 3.64 -2.26
C SER A 33 -26.83 3.03 -2.51
N HIS A 34 -27.28 2.14 -1.64
CA HIS A 34 -28.70 1.80 -1.55
C HIS A 34 -29.41 3.05 -1.07
N GLY A 35 -29.97 3.78 -2.03
CA GLY A 35 -30.82 4.91 -1.79
C GLY A 35 -31.96 4.50 -0.86
N ALA A 36 -31.98 5.09 0.33
CA ALA A 36 -33.14 5.09 1.17
C ALA A 36 -34.25 5.87 0.46
N GLY A 37 -35.19 5.16 -0.12
CA GLY A 37 -36.39 5.73 -0.68
C GLY A 37 -37.20 6.47 0.38
N LYS A 38 -37.46 7.76 0.15
CA LYS A 38 -38.67 8.40 0.64
C LYS A 38 -39.40 8.93 -0.57
N GLY A 39 -40.58 8.33 -0.78
CA GLY A 39 -41.52 8.76 -1.79
C GLY A 39 -42.08 10.15 -1.49
N MET A 40 -42.53 10.83 -2.49
CA MET A 40 -43.90 11.27 -2.74
C MET A 40 -43.96 12.28 -3.89
N GLU A 41 -44.80 11.89 -4.85
CA GLU A 41 -45.79 12.66 -5.58
C GLU A 41 -45.42 13.88 -6.44
N GLY A 42 -45.77 13.73 -7.69
CA GLY A 42 -46.61 14.71 -8.37
C GLY A 42 -45.96 15.59 -9.41
N GLY A 43 -46.38 15.42 -10.68
CA GLY A 43 -46.47 16.56 -11.58
C GLY A 43 -45.87 16.40 -12.97
N CYS A 44 -46.74 16.08 -13.92
CA CYS A 44 -46.53 16.17 -15.36
C CYS A 44 -46.05 17.54 -15.84
N GLY A 45 -45.21 17.56 -16.88
CA GLY A 45 -44.98 18.78 -17.66
C GLY A 45 -43.93 18.56 -18.74
N ALA A 46 -44.41 18.19 -19.93
CA ALA A 46 -43.62 18.19 -21.15
C ALA A 46 -43.27 19.62 -21.57
N MET A 47 -42.06 19.84 -22.10
CA MET A 47 -41.86 20.64 -23.33
C MET A 47 -40.40 20.55 -23.82
N MET A 48 -40.33 20.35 -25.10
CA MET A 48 -39.15 20.31 -25.95
C MET A 48 -38.42 21.68 -26.02
N ALA A 49 -37.08 21.64 -26.15
CA ALA A 49 -36.35 22.54 -27.04
C ALA A 49 -34.94 22.06 -27.28
N GLU A 50 -34.56 22.06 -28.51
CA GLU A 50 -33.29 21.68 -29.13
C GLU A 50 -32.15 22.64 -28.80
N GLY A 51 -30.91 22.13 -28.87
CA GLY A 51 -29.81 22.98 -29.31
C GLY A 51 -28.50 22.84 -28.55
N GLY A 52 -27.47 22.37 -29.19
CA GLY A 52 -26.11 22.82 -28.92
C GLY A 52 -25.06 21.78 -28.60
N CYS A 53 -24.38 21.29 -29.65
CA CYS A 53 -23.15 20.49 -29.60
C CYS A 53 -22.03 21.16 -28.82
N GLY A 54 -21.47 20.42 -27.90
CA GLY A 54 -20.19 20.71 -27.28
C GLY A 54 -19.49 19.39 -26.94
N ALA A 55 -18.84 18.77 -27.96
CA ALA A 55 -18.03 17.56 -27.75
C ALA A 55 -16.74 17.96 -27.01
N ALA A 56 -16.73 17.81 -25.71
CA ALA A 56 -15.49 17.71 -24.95
C ALA A 56 -14.98 16.28 -25.09
N MET A 57 -13.90 16.13 -25.84
CA MET A 57 -13.12 14.90 -25.92
C MET A 57 -12.50 14.62 -24.55
N HIS A 58 -13.20 13.87 -23.71
CA HIS A 58 -12.55 13.19 -22.59
C HIS A 58 -11.77 12.03 -23.16
N GLY A 59 -10.42 12.14 -23.11
CA GLY A 59 -9.54 11.07 -23.46
C GLY A 59 -9.94 9.80 -22.71
N ALA A 60 -10.16 8.73 -23.47
CA ALA A 60 -10.38 7.41 -22.92
C ALA A 60 -9.14 7.02 -22.10
N HIS A 61 -9.27 6.98 -20.79
CA HIS A 61 -8.32 6.29 -19.94
C HIS A 61 -8.39 4.81 -20.34
N ALA A 62 -7.27 4.30 -20.89
CA ALA A 62 -7.10 2.89 -21.17
C ALA A 62 -7.41 2.09 -19.90
N GLY A 63 -8.27 1.09 -20.04
CA GLY A 63 -8.77 0.32 -18.93
C GLY A 63 -7.64 -0.27 -18.10
N HIS A 64 -7.59 0.12 -16.84
CA HIS A 64 -6.79 -0.55 -15.83
C HIS A 64 -7.24 -2.01 -15.77
N GLY A 65 -6.32 -2.95 -16.04
CA GLY A 65 -6.63 -4.36 -15.92
C GLY A 65 -7.22 -4.61 -14.53
N ALA A 66 -8.35 -5.31 -14.47
CA ALA A 66 -9.04 -5.58 -13.21
C ALA A 66 -8.04 -6.17 -12.21
N ALA A 67 -7.87 -5.50 -11.07
CA ALA A 67 -6.99 -5.97 -10.01
C ALA A 67 -7.40 -7.40 -9.63
N LYS A 68 -6.43 -8.31 -9.54
CA LYS A 68 -6.70 -9.68 -9.08
C LYS A 68 -7.36 -9.61 -7.69
N PRO A 69 -8.44 -10.34 -7.44
CA PRO A 69 -9.06 -10.37 -6.12
C PRO A 69 -8.03 -10.85 -5.09
N VAL A 70 -8.04 -10.22 -3.92
CA VAL A 70 -7.19 -10.64 -2.80
C VAL A 70 -7.76 -11.94 -2.23
N VAL A 71 -6.88 -12.90 -1.99
CA VAL A 71 -7.23 -14.18 -1.37
C VAL A 71 -6.50 -14.27 -0.03
N HIS A 72 -7.26 -14.18 1.06
CA HIS A 72 -6.68 -14.24 2.39
C HIS A 72 -6.20 -15.66 2.73
N PRO A 73 -5.00 -15.79 3.32
CA PRO A 73 -4.46 -17.08 3.74
C PRO A 73 -5.37 -17.78 4.77
N ALA A 74 -5.43 -19.10 4.71
CA ALA A 74 -6.20 -19.88 5.69
C ALA A 74 -5.76 -19.66 7.15
N SER A 75 -4.52 -19.26 7.37
CA SER A 75 -3.96 -18.91 8.68
C SER A 75 -4.59 -17.66 9.32
N GLU A 76 -5.34 -16.87 8.55
CA GLU A 76 -6.07 -15.71 9.05
C GLU A 76 -7.51 -16.05 9.44
N ALA A 77 -8.08 -17.10 8.87
CA ALA A 77 -9.48 -17.47 9.09
C ALA A 77 -9.70 -17.89 10.55
N GLY A 78 -10.53 -17.10 11.28
CA GLY A 78 -10.82 -17.36 12.69
C GLY A 78 -9.61 -17.17 13.62
N ASN A 79 -8.54 -16.55 13.15
CA ASN A 79 -7.33 -16.31 13.95
C ASN A 79 -7.59 -15.20 14.97
N PRO A 80 -7.45 -15.47 16.30
CA PRO A 80 -7.70 -14.48 17.34
C PRO A 80 -6.69 -13.33 17.37
N LEU A 81 -5.64 -13.36 16.55
CA LEU A 81 -4.65 -12.29 16.40
C LEU A 81 -4.87 -11.46 15.13
N VAL A 82 -5.95 -11.71 14.40
CA VAL A 82 -6.34 -10.96 13.19
C VAL A 82 -7.73 -10.40 13.41
N ASP A 83 -7.85 -9.08 13.48
CA ASP A 83 -9.12 -8.41 13.75
C ASP A 83 -9.87 -7.95 12.50
N MET A 84 -9.18 -7.90 11.35
CA MET A 84 -9.83 -7.51 10.10
C MET A 84 -9.09 -8.05 8.86
N GLN A 85 -9.81 -8.04 7.75
CA GLN A 85 -9.31 -8.36 6.41
C GLN A 85 -9.78 -7.28 5.45
N SER A 86 -8.91 -6.83 4.55
CA SER A 86 -9.22 -5.77 3.59
C SER A 86 -9.41 -6.33 2.18
N SER A 87 -10.07 -5.55 1.32
CA SER A 87 -10.22 -5.88 -0.10
C SER A 87 -9.70 -4.71 -0.95
N PRO A 88 -8.39 -4.44 -0.93
CA PRO A 88 -7.81 -3.30 -1.62
C PRO A 88 -7.99 -3.40 -3.12
N THR A 89 -8.30 -2.26 -3.74
CA THR A 89 -8.48 -2.14 -5.19
C THR A 89 -7.20 -1.80 -5.94
N GLY A 90 -6.14 -1.40 -5.23
CA GLY A 90 -4.88 -1.04 -5.89
C GLY A 90 -3.81 -0.46 -4.95
N PRO A 91 -2.72 0.03 -5.53
CA PRO A 91 -1.55 0.48 -4.77
C PRO A 91 -1.69 1.88 -4.17
N ARG A 92 -2.64 2.71 -4.64
CA ARG A 92 -2.86 4.10 -4.19
C ARG A 92 -1.54 4.89 -4.09
N LEU A 93 -0.75 4.86 -5.14
CA LEU A 93 0.57 5.49 -5.15
C LEU A 93 0.50 7.03 -5.19
N ASP A 94 -0.62 7.58 -5.62
CA ASP A 94 -0.94 9.00 -5.74
C ASP A 94 -1.61 9.59 -4.49
N ASP A 95 -1.96 8.74 -3.52
CA ASP A 95 -2.62 9.19 -2.28
C ASP A 95 -1.60 9.79 -1.30
N PRO A 96 -1.73 11.06 -0.91
CA PRO A 96 -0.86 11.69 0.06
C PRO A 96 -1.07 11.19 1.50
N GLY A 97 -2.18 10.50 1.76
CA GLY A 97 -2.53 9.98 3.07
C GLY A 97 -3.55 10.83 3.85
N VAL A 98 -3.97 10.25 4.96
CA VAL A 98 -4.99 10.82 5.85
C VAL A 98 -4.53 12.17 6.40
N GLY A 99 -5.42 13.18 6.32
CA GLY A 99 -5.14 14.54 6.78
C GLY A 99 -4.24 15.37 5.86
N LEU A 100 -3.73 14.79 4.77
CA LEU A 100 -2.92 15.48 3.78
C LEU A 100 -3.68 15.75 2.48
N ARG A 101 -4.81 15.07 2.26
CA ARG A 101 -5.69 15.28 1.11
C ARG A 101 -6.39 16.64 1.22
N GLY A 102 -6.38 17.42 0.13
CA GLY A 102 -7.14 18.67 0.04
C GLY A 102 -6.73 19.78 1.03
N ASN A 103 -5.57 19.70 1.67
CA ASN A 103 -5.13 20.66 2.69
C ASN A 103 -4.46 21.92 2.12
N GLY A 104 -4.53 22.14 0.80
CA GLY A 104 -3.93 23.29 0.12
C GLY A 104 -2.41 23.19 -0.06
N ARG A 105 -1.75 22.13 0.39
CA ARG A 105 -0.31 21.90 0.21
C ARG A 105 -0.08 20.88 -0.90
N ARG A 106 1.03 21.02 -1.61
CA ARG A 106 1.53 19.96 -2.46
C ARG A 106 2.26 18.93 -1.57
N VAL A 107 1.76 17.71 -1.55
CA VAL A 107 2.36 16.58 -0.81
C VAL A 107 3.03 15.65 -1.81
N LEU A 108 4.28 15.26 -1.53
CA LEU A 108 4.99 14.26 -2.31
C LEU A 108 4.37 12.88 -2.09
N THR A 109 4.02 12.22 -3.18
CA THR A 109 3.46 10.86 -3.18
C THR A 109 4.41 9.88 -3.87
N TYR A 110 4.15 8.58 -3.78
CA TYR A 110 4.93 7.60 -4.55
C TYR A 110 4.78 7.80 -6.06
N ALA A 111 3.60 8.25 -6.54
CA ALA A 111 3.38 8.54 -7.95
C ALA A 111 4.26 9.68 -8.49
N ASP A 112 4.77 10.54 -7.63
CA ASP A 112 5.71 11.61 -8.01
C ASP A 112 7.15 11.11 -8.19
N LEU A 113 7.50 9.95 -7.64
CA LEU A 113 8.87 9.44 -7.66
C LEU A 113 9.23 8.90 -9.05
N ARG A 114 10.47 9.18 -9.46
CA ARG A 114 11.05 8.67 -10.72
C ARG A 114 12.46 8.17 -10.44
N SER A 115 12.78 7.01 -10.98
CA SER A 115 14.14 6.50 -10.95
C SER A 115 15.04 7.29 -11.90
N LEU A 116 16.30 7.47 -11.53
CA LEU A 116 17.34 8.03 -12.39
C LEU A 116 18.01 6.99 -13.29
N PHE A 117 17.61 5.73 -13.17
CA PHE A 117 18.13 4.59 -13.93
C PHE A 117 16.98 3.64 -14.28
N ASP A 118 17.19 2.85 -15.31
CA ASP A 118 16.25 1.80 -15.74
C ASP A 118 16.19 0.67 -14.71
N ASP A 119 15.26 -0.28 -14.90
CA ASP A 119 15.15 -1.47 -14.05
C ASP A 119 16.52 -2.18 -13.96
N PRO A 120 17.13 -2.26 -12.77
CA PRO A 120 18.52 -2.72 -12.63
C PRO A 120 18.74 -4.19 -12.96
N ASP A 121 17.69 -5.00 -12.97
CA ASP A 121 17.75 -6.41 -13.34
C ASP A 121 17.21 -6.66 -14.74
N GLY A 122 16.15 -5.96 -15.15
CA GLY A 122 15.51 -6.08 -16.46
C GLY A 122 14.75 -7.37 -16.71
N ARG A 123 14.89 -8.40 -15.84
CA ARG A 123 14.15 -9.67 -15.96
C ARG A 123 12.76 -9.57 -15.38
N ASP A 124 11.82 -10.33 -15.92
CA ASP A 124 10.55 -10.53 -15.26
C ASP A 124 10.69 -11.41 -14.02
N PRO A 125 9.85 -11.21 -12.98
CA PRO A 125 9.83 -12.07 -11.80
C PRO A 125 9.47 -13.51 -12.14
N GLY A 126 10.28 -14.46 -11.70
CA GLY A 126 10.05 -15.90 -11.92
C GLY A 126 8.97 -16.50 -11.00
N ARG A 127 8.64 -15.84 -9.90
CA ARG A 127 7.55 -16.20 -8.99
C ARG A 127 7.04 -14.98 -8.23
N GLU A 128 5.87 -15.14 -7.64
CA GLU A 128 5.23 -14.13 -6.79
C GLU A 128 5.05 -14.68 -5.37
N VAL A 129 5.25 -13.82 -4.39
CA VAL A 129 4.99 -14.10 -2.97
C VAL A 129 4.08 -13.01 -2.46
N GLU A 130 2.87 -13.37 -2.03
CA GLU A 130 1.93 -12.44 -1.40
C GLU A 130 1.99 -12.59 0.11
N LEU A 131 2.09 -11.47 0.82
CA LEU A 131 2.14 -11.39 2.27
C LEU A 131 1.14 -10.35 2.75
N HIS A 132 0.31 -10.77 3.69
CA HIS A 132 -0.69 -9.94 4.34
C HIS A 132 -0.12 -9.36 5.63
N LEU A 133 -0.22 -8.05 5.79
CA LEU A 133 0.12 -7.34 7.02
C LEU A 133 -1.11 -7.38 7.91
N THR A 134 -1.06 -8.17 8.95
CA THR A 134 -2.19 -8.47 9.82
C THR A 134 -1.93 -8.04 11.26
N GLY A 135 -2.99 -7.83 12.03
CA GLY A 135 -2.85 -7.44 13.42
C GLY A 135 -4.14 -7.49 14.19
N HIS A 136 -4.02 -7.22 15.49
CA HIS A 136 -5.12 -7.06 16.41
C HIS A 136 -4.83 -5.88 17.33
N MET A 137 -5.57 -4.79 17.15
CA MET A 137 -5.30 -3.51 17.81
C MET A 137 -5.35 -3.61 19.34
N GLU A 138 -6.37 -4.25 19.91
CA GLU A 138 -6.53 -4.34 21.37
C GLU A 138 -5.48 -5.23 22.03
N LYS A 139 -5.08 -6.33 21.34
CA LYS A 139 -4.05 -7.24 21.84
C LYS A 139 -2.64 -6.77 21.53
N PHE A 140 -2.52 -5.73 20.72
CA PHE A 140 -1.27 -5.20 20.20
C PHE A 140 -0.39 -6.31 19.58
N ALA A 141 -1.01 -7.19 18.81
CA ALA A 141 -0.35 -8.28 18.11
C ALA A 141 -0.24 -7.95 16.63
N TRP A 142 0.91 -8.19 16.04
CA TRP A 142 1.22 -7.87 14.65
C TRP A 142 1.89 -9.05 13.96
N SER A 143 1.61 -9.25 12.69
CA SER A 143 2.15 -10.42 11.99
C SER A 143 2.13 -10.26 10.47
N PHE A 144 2.76 -11.21 9.78
CA PHE A 144 2.51 -11.49 8.38
C PHE A 144 1.63 -12.73 8.28
N ASN A 145 0.57 -12.68 7.46
CA ASN A 145 -0.34 -13.81 7.21
C ASN A 145 -0.95 -14.39 8.50
N GLY A 146 -1.21 -13.56 9.52
CA GLY A 146 -1.72 -14.03 10.80
C GLY A 146 -0.72 -14.82 11.66
N ILE A 147 0.55 -14.94 11.26
CA ILE A 147 1.58 -15.72 11.96
C ILE A 147 2.64 -14.77 12.50
N PRO A 148 2.77 -14.60 13.83
CA PRO A 148 3.81 -13.76 14.43
C PRO A 148 5.20 -14.38 14.26
N PHE A 149 6.25 -13.57 14.32
CA PHE A 149 7.62 -13.97 14.06
C PHE A 149 8.06 -15.22 14.84
N ALA A 150 7.68 -15.34 16.11
CA ALA A 150 8.08 -16.48 16.95
C ALA A 150 7.58 -17.84 16.44
N SER A 151 6.55 -17.85 15.59
CA SER A 151 5.95 -19.08 15.03
C SER A 151 6.12 -19.18 13.51
N ALA A 152 6.91 -18.27 12.94
CA ALA A 152 6.98 -18.12 11.49
C ALA A 152 8.13 -18.91 10.89
N GLU A 153 7.86 -19.59 9.77
CA GLU A 153 8.90 -20.16 8.92
C GLU A 153 9.60 -19.06 8.11
N PRO A 154 10.91 -19.21 7.86
CA PRO A 154 11.65 -18.30 7.00
C PRO A 154 11.11 -18.26 5.57
N LEU A 155 11.11 -17.08 4.96
CA LEU A 155 10.91 -16.95 3.53
C LEU A 155 12.22 -17.31 2.80
N ARG A 156 12.21 -18.43 2.05
CA ARG A 156 13.39 -18.93 1.34
C ARG A 156 13.44 -18.38 -0.08
N LEU A 157 14.59 -17.85 -0.45
CA LEU A 157 14.92 -17.34 -1.77
C LEU A 157 16.14 -18.09 -2.30
N ASN A 158 16.13 -18.41 -3.59
CA ASN A 158 17.31 -18.96 -4.25
C ASN A 158 18.22 -17.83 -4.71
N TYR A 159 19.51 -17.96 -4.48
CA TYR A 159 20.47 -16.98 -4.96
C TYR A 159 20.32 -16.74 -6.48
N GLY A 160 20.31 -15.48 -6.86
CA GLY A 160 20.11 -15.03 -8.25
C GLY A 160 18.68 -15.07 -8.77
N GLU A 161 17.69 -15.57 -7.99
CA GLU A 161 16.30 -15.46 -8.45
C GLU A 161 15.81 -14.00 -8.43
N ARG A 162 14.83 -13.71 -9.27
CA ARG A 162 14.05 -12.48 -9.21
C ARG A 162 12.60 -12.84 -8.93
N LEU A 163 12.05 -12.28 -7.87
CA LEU A 163 10.68 -12.51 -7.45
C LEU A 163 9.91 -11.20 -7.34
N ARG A 164 8.60 -11.29 -7.42
CA ARG A 164 7.68 -10.22 -7.03
C ARG A 164 7.19 -10.49 -5.63
N VAL A 165 7.30 -9.49 -4.76
CA VAL A 165 6.64 -9.47 -3.47
C VAL A 165 5.42 -8.58 -3.57
N VAL A 166 4.28 -9.10 -3.17
CA VAL A 166 3.01 -8.37 -3.06
C VAL A 166 2.68 -8.23 -1.59
N LEU A 167 2.46 -7.02 -1.14
CA LEU A 167 2.00 -6.73 0.21
C LEU A 167 0.55 -6.27 0.19
N VAL A 168 -0.25 -6.84 1.07
CA VAL A 168 -1.63 -6.44 1.35
C VAL A 168 -1.71 -5.96 2.79
N ASN A 169 -2.16 -4.73 3.02
CA ASN A 169 -2.31 -4.23 4.38
C ASN A 169 -3.75 -4.39 4.85
N ASP A 170 -3.96 -5.38 5.71
CA ASP A 170 -5.24 -5.73 6.31
C ASP A 170 -5.51 -5.00 7.64
N THR A 171 -4.73 -3.98 7.96
CA THR A 171 -4.87 -3.24 9.22
C THR A 171 -5.23 -1.78 9.00
N MET A 172 -5.66 -1.11 10.06
CA MET A 172 -5.91 0.33 10.08
C MET A 172 -4.64 1.17 10.35
N MET A 173 -3.47 0.56 10.32
CA MET A 173 -2.20 1.23 10.59
C MET A 173 -1.32 1.26 9.34
N HIS A 174 -0.48 2.29 9.23
CA HIS A 174 0.62 2.28 8.27
C HIS A 174 1.69 1.28 8.71
N HIS A 175 2.27 0.57 7.74
CA HIS A 175 3.40 -0.32 7.97
C HIS A 175 4.50 -0.04 6.95
N PRO A 176 5.56 0.71 7.33
CA PRO A 176 6.76 0.82 6.50
C PRO A 176 7.52 -0.51 6.57
N ILE A 177 7.50 -1.28 5.49
CA ILE A 177 8.11 -2.62 5.43
C ILE A 177 9.51 -2.54 4.83
N HIS A 178 10.50 -3.04 5.58
CA HIS A 178 11.91 -3.00 5.25
C HIS A 178 12.50 -4.39 5.12
N LEU A 179 13.16 -4.64 4.00
CA LEU A 179 13.94 -5.85 3.74
C LEU A 179 15.43 -5.51 3.81
N HIS A 180 16.13 -6.16 4.74
CA HIS A 180 17.58 -6.05 4.83
C HIS A 180 18.30 -6.80 3.70
N GLY A 181 19.49 -6.36 3.37
CA GLY A 181 20.42 -7.02 2.45
C GLY A 181 20.04 -7.02 0.98
N LEU A 182 18.79 -6.72 0.65
CA LEU A 182 18.25 -6.71 -0.71
C LEU A 182 17.50 -5.41 -0.99
N TRP A 183 17.40 -5.06 -2.27
CA TRP A 183 16.64 -3.89 -2.69
C TRP A 183 15.20 -4.24 -3.06
N SER A 184 14.30 -3.30 -2.79
CA SER A 184 12.90 -3.35 -3.18
C SER A 184 12.67 -2.42 -4.37
N ASP A 185 12.50 -2.98 -5.55
CA ASP A 185 12.22 -2.25 -6.78
C ASP A 185 10.70 -2.09 -6.92
N LEU A 186 10.17 -0.93 -6.43
CA LEU A 186 8.74 -0.64 -6.40
C LEU A 186 8.16 -0.67 -7.81
N GLU A 187 7.00 -1.30 -7.95
CA GLU A 187 6.21 -1.30 -9.19
C GLU A 187 5.12 -0.22 -9.15
N ASP A 188 4.83 0.33 -10.32
CA ASP A 188 3.67 1.20 -10.51
C ASP A 188 2.36 0.38 -10.58
N ALA A 189 1.25 1.06 -10.90
CA ALA A 189 -0.07 0.41 -10.99
C ALA A 189 -0.17 -0.62 -12.13
N ASP A 190 0.68 -0.52 -13.13
CA ASP A 190 0.73 -1.43 -14.27
C ASP A 190 1.74 -2.57 -14.08
N GLY A 191 2.44 -2.58 -12.95
CA GLY A 191 3.45 -3.58 -12.61
C GLY A 191 4.83 -3.32 -13.25
N ALA A 192 5.06 -2.13 -13.77
CA ALA A 192 6.37 -1.72 -14.28
C ALA A 192 7.26 -1.17 -13.16
N PHE A 193 8.59 -1.28 -13.33
CA PHE A 193 9.53 -0.68 -12.38
C PHE A 193 9.35 0.83 -12.32
N GLN A 194 9.17 1.34 -11.11
CA GLN A 194 9.02 2.77 -10.86
C GLN A 194 10.25 3.38 -10.19
N VAL A 195 10.66 2.84 -9.05
CA VAL A 195 11.79 3.37 -8.27
C VAL A 195 12.35 2.33 -7.30
N ARG A 196 13.65 2.32 -7.10
CA ARG A 196 14.32 1.51 -6.08
C ARG A 196 14.19 2.12 -4.70
N LYS A 197 13.81 1.29 -3.73
CA LYS A 197 13.68 1.65 -2.31
C LYS A 197 14.22 0.56 -1.42
N HIS A 198 14.45 0.87 -0.15
CA HIS A 198 14.76 -0.13 0.88
C HIS A 198 13.61 -0.29 1.88
N THR A 199 12.63 0.60 1.86
CA THR A 199 11.44 0.55 2.72
C THR A 199 10.23 0.93 1.89
N ILE A 200 9.20 0.11 1.93
CA ILE A 200 7.91 0.33 1.25
C ILE A 200 6.86 0.64 2.31
N ASP A 201 6.33 1.86 2.29
CA ASP A 201 5.20 2.22 3.14
C ASP A 201 3.91 1.57 2.63
N MET A 202 3.15 1.00 3.54
CA MET A 202 1.89 0.34 3.28
C MET A 202 0.77 1.03 4.06
N PRO A 203 0.06 2.00 3.44
CA PRO A 203 -1.12 2.60 4.04
C PRO A 203 -2.22 1.57 4.28
N PRO A 204 -3.16 1.84 5.21
CA PRO A 204 -4.32 1.00 5.45
C PRO A 204 -5.07 0.62 4.16
N GLY A 205 -5.49 -0.65 4.04
CA GLY A 205 -6.28 -1.12 2.92
C GLY A 205 -5.63 -0.95 1.55
N THR A 206 -4.31 -1.05 1.45
CA THR A 206 -3.58 -0.97 0.17
C THR A 206 -2.93 -2.29 -0.22
N ARG A 207 -2.76 -2.48 -1.53
CA ARG A 207 -2.01 -3.58 -2.12
C ARG A 207 -0.90 -3.01 -3.00
N ARG A 208 0.36 -3.24 -2.63
CA ARG A 208 1.54 -2.76 -3.37
C ARG A 208 2.45 -3.92 -3.73
N SER A 209 3.10 -3.83 -4.88
CA SER A 209 4.08 -4.82 -5.31
C SER A 209 5.45 -4.19 -5.56
N TYR A 210 6.46 -4.99 -5.40
CA TYR A 210 7.83 -4.66 -5.75
C TYR A 210 8.60 -5.91 -6.14
N ARG A 211 9.66 -5.72 -6.91
CA ARG A 211 10.55 -6.79 -7.36
C ARG A 211 11.76 -6.85 -6.46
N VAL A 212 12.24 -8.05 -6.21
CA VAL A 212 13.47 -8.30 -5.44
C VAL A 212 14.38 -9.19 -6.27
N ARG A 213 15.65 -8.81 -6.38
CA ARG A 213 16.71 -9.69 -6.85
C ARG A 213 17.42 -10.26 -5.63
N ALA A 214 17.45 -11.59 -5.50
CA ALA A 214 18.11 -12.27 -4.40
C ALA A 214 19.63 -12.42 -4.67
N ASP A 215 20.38 -11.32 -4.61
CA ASP A 215 21.79 -11.25 -4.99
C ASP A 215 22.76 -11.15 -3.81
N ALA A 216 22.29 -11.34 -2.58
CA ALA A 216 23.11 -11.39 -1.39
C ALA A 216 22.76 -12.62 -0.56
N LEU A 217 23.68 -13.59 -0.50
CA LEU A 217 23.55 -14.80 0.35
C LEU A 217 23.46 -14.41 1.82
N GLY A 218 22.67 -15.15 2.58
CA GLY A 218 22.59 -14.98 4.03
C GLY A 218 21.18 -15.01 4.61
N ARG A 219 21.10 -14.52 5.84
CA ARG A 219 19.85 -14.43 6.61
C ARG A 219 19.56 -12.95 6.86
N TRP A 220 18.41 -12.50 6.40
CA TRP A 220 18.05 -11.09 6.41
C TRP A 220 16.77 -10.86 7.21
N ALA A 221 16.74 -9.77 7.97
CA ALA A 221 15.51 -9.33 8.62
C ALA A 221 14.58 -8.71 7.58
N TYR A 222 13.31 -9.03 7.68
CA TYR A 222 12.25 -8.44 6.89
C TYR A 222 11.12 -8.07 7.83
N HIS A 223 10.87 -6.77 8.04
CA HIS A 223 10.06 -6.33 9.16
C HIS A 223 9.39 -4.97 8.92
N CYS A 224 8.35 -4.69 9.72
CA CYS A 224 7.82 -3.35 9.85
C CYS A 224 8.85 -2.45 10.56
N HIS A 225 9.11 -1.26 10.02
CA HIS A 225 10.09 -0.32 10.59
C HIS A 225 9.50 0.52 11.76
N LEU A 226 8.22 0.37 12.07
CA LEU A 226 7.66 0.81 13.35
C LEU A 226 8.06 -0.20 14.42
N LEU A 227 8.93 0.21 15.33
CA LEU A 227 9.59 -0.66 16.30
C LEU A 227 8.60 -1.54 17.08
N TYR A 228 7.53 -0.95 17.58
CA TYR A 228 6.56 -1.70 18.38
C TYR A 228 5.74 -2.71 17.57
N HIS A 229 5.55 -2.47 16.26
CA HIS A 229 4.93 -3.46 15.36
C HIS A 229 5.87 -4.62 15.09
N MET A 230 7.15 -4.34 14.89
CA MET A 230 8.19 -5.35 14.73
C MET A 230 8.27 -6.24 15.98
N GLU A 231 8.42 -5.63 17.16
CA GLU A 231 8.48 -6.33 18.44
C GLU A 231 7.18 -7.11 18.74
N GLY A 232 6.03 -6.57 18.33
CA GLY A 232 4.73 -7.22 18.43
C GLY A 232 4.54 -8.41 17.47
N GLY A 233 5.53 -8.71 16.60
CA GLY A 233 5.56 -9.91 15.76
C GLY A 233 5.58 -9.68 14.26
N MET A 234 5.50 -8.44 13.73
CA MET A 234 5.54 -8.15 12.29
C MET A 234 6.98 -8.20 11.76
N MET A 235 7.54 -9.39 11.77
CA MET A 235 8.87 -9.71 11.32
C MET A 235 8.90 -11.09 10.65
N ARG A 236 9.83 -11.27 9.71
CA ARG A 236 10.20 -12.54 9.05
C ARG A 236 11.70 -12.63 8.93
N GLU A 237 12.22 -13.84 8.93
CA GLU A 237 13.54 -14.13 8.41
C GLU A 237 13.42 -14.40 6.91
N VAL A 238 14.26 -13.76 6.12
CA VAL A 238 14.47 -14.08 4.70
C VAL A 238 15.81 -14.78 4.59
N ARG A 239 15.83 -15.96 3.99
CA ARG A 239 17.06 -16.73 3.71
C ARG A 239 17.32 -16.74 2.22
N VAL A 240 18.47 -16.24 1.82
CA VAL A 240 18.98 -16.37 0.46
C VAL A 240 20.03 -17.49 0.48
N GLU A 241 19.72 -18.59 -0.20
CA GLU A 241 20.53 -19.81 -0.19
C GLU A 241 20.94 -20.16 -1.63
N GLU A 242 22.08 -20.86 -1.78
CA GLU A 242 22.46 -21.40 -3.08
C GLU A 242 21.36 -22.37 -3.57
N ARG A 243 21.20 -22.40 -4.88
CA ARG A 243 20.25 -23.32 -5.49
C ARG A 243 20.76 -24.76 -5.31
N ALA A 244 19.98 -25.60 -4.64
CA ALA A 244 20.30 -27.03 -4.47
C ALA A 244 20.27 -27.79 -5.80
#